data_de7c4e14f5fdfef443e171cb92df42b4
#
_entry.id   de7c4e14f5fdfef443e171cb92df42b4
#
_cell.length_a   1.000
_cell.length_b   1.000
_cell.length_c   1.000
_cell.angle_alpha   90.00
_cell.angle_beta   90.00
_cell.angle_gamma   90.00
#
_symmetry.space_group_name_H-M   'P 1'
#
loop_
_entity.id
_entity.type
_entity.pdbx_description
1 polymer ?
#
loop_
_entity_poly.entity_id
_entity_poly.type
_entity_poly.pdbx_seq_one_letter_code
_entity_poly.pdbx_strand_id
1 'polypeptide(L)'
;MKKRVLVISEAHHLNSGFGTYTKELLTRLYKTDKYDLAEFASYGKPNQVNPPWLYYPNVPEDSDQEQLKIYNSNPTHQFGVWRFDKVCLDFKPDIVLCYRDPWMDNWIQDSPLRKYFHWVWMPTVDSAPQKQEWIETFSRCDTVLSYSEFGGEVLKKQGKERLNYIGCASPGINSHIYKPELNKEEHRLSMGIDPNVFIVGSVMRNQKRKLFFELMKGFRLFLDQAPQEIAKKTFLYLHTSYPEKTGWDIGQGIIENNLGGKVLMTYVCKICGKFFPNMFQDALCKCKHCGNNSAVCPTVGVGLSVSNLAKVYNLFDIYVQYAICEGFGMPQVEASACGVPVVATDYSAMEDVLKHTEGYPVPVRTFF
;
A
#
# COMPACT_ATOMS: atom_id res chain seq x y z
N MET A 1 20.30 -27.62 -10.59
CA MET A 1 20.57 -26.17 -10.71
C MET A 1 19.32 -25.45 -10.24
N LYS A 2 19.41 -24.45 -9.34
CA LYS A 2 18.27 -23.66 -8.90
C LYS A 2 17.76 -22.82 -10.06
N LYS A 3 16.43 -22.55 -10.08
CA LYS A 3 15.85 -21.59 -11.04
C LYS A 3 16.17 -20.18 -10.60
N ARG A 4 16.53 -19.31 -11.54
CA ARG A 4 16.83 -17.89 -11.31
C ARG A 4 15.55 -17.07 -11.46
N VAL A 5 15.15 -16.40 -10.40
CA VAL A 5 13.92 -15.59 -10.35
C VAL A 5 14.29 -14.14 -10.17
N LEU A 6 13.95 -13.31 -11.16
CA LEU A 6 14.04 -11.86 -11.09
C LEU A 6 12.69 -11.29 -10.68
N VAL A 7 12.62 -10.68 -9.53
CA VAL A 7 11.43 -9.98 -9.03
C VAL A 7 11.52 -8.50 -9.39
N ILE A 8 10.50 -8.00 -10.09
CA ILE A 8 10.41 -6.59 -10.49
C ILE A 8 9.29 -5.94 -9.69
N SER A 9 9.64 -4.97 -8.85
CA SER A 9 8.67 -4.21 -8.05
C SER A 9 9.32 -2.95 -7.47
N GLU A 10 8.60 -2.27 -6.57
CA GLU A 10 9.18 -1.25 -5.72
C GLU A 10 10.20 -1.88 -4.76
N ALA A 11 11.27 -1.15 -4.45
CA ALA A 11 12.33 -1.63 -3.59
C ALA A 11 11.82 -2.09 -2.22
N HIS A 12 12.29 -3.26 -1.76
CA HIS A 12 11.83 -3.92 -0.53
C HIS A 12 11.96 -3.09 0.76
N HIS A 13 12.76 -2.03 0.75
CA HIS A 13 12.97 -1.15 1.90
C HIS A 13 12.06 0.09 1.91
N LEU A 14 11.24 0.28 0.88
CA LEU A 14 10.32 1.41 0.80
C LEU A 14 9.07 1.19 1.66
N ASN A 15 8.60 2.28 2.28
CA ASN A 15 7.37 2.29 3.08
C ASN A 15 6.12 2.42 2.17
N SER A 16 5.94 1.44 1.30
CA SER A 16 4.80 1.35 0.37
C SER A 16 4.21 -0.05 0.39
N GLY A 17 2.99 -0.21 -0.13
CA GLY A 17 2.35 -1.53 -0.22
C GLY A 17 3.17 -2.52 -1.04
N PHE A 18 3.64 -2.12 -2.21
CA PHE A 18 4.47 -2.97 -3.06
C PHE A 18 5.84 -3.25 -2.43
N GLY A 19 6.49 -2.25 -1.83
CA GLY A 19 7.78 -2.43 -1.14
C GLY A 19 7.68 -3.42 0.03
N THR A 20 6.64 -3.31 0.84
CA THR A 20 6.36 -4.25 1.94
C THR A 20 6.11 -5.66 1.40
N TYR A 21 5.29 -5.80 0.36
CA TYR A 21 5.03 -7.09 -0.28
C TYR A 21 6.31 -7.70 -0.88
N THR A 22 7.13 -6.89 -1.56
CA THR A 22 8.45 -7.31 -2.09
C THR A 22 9.32 -7.89 -1.00
N LYS A 23 9.44 -7.20 0.13
CA LYS A 23 10.23 -7.64 1.29
C LYS A 23 9.75 -8.98 1.82
N GLU A 24 8.45 -9.11 2.04
CA GLU A 24 7.87 -10.32 2.61
C GLU A 24 7.99 -11.51 1.63
N LEU A 25 7.74 -11.29 0.34
CA LEU A 25 7.85 -12.31 -0.70
C LEU A 25 9.29 -12.81 -0.86
N LEU A 26 10.24 -11.90 -1.10
CA LEU A 26 11.65 -12.27 -1.29
C LEU A 26 12.25 -12.93 -0.06
N THR A 27 11.91 -12.45 1.15
CA THR A 27 12.37 -13.07 2.40
C THR A 27 11.88 -14.52 2.52
N ARG A 28 10.62 -14.80 2.16
CA ARG A 28 10.07 -16.15 2.20
C ARG A 28 10.66 -17.04 1.12
N LEU A 29 10.75 -16.56 -0.11
CA LEU A 29 11.37 -17.31 -1.21
C LEU A 29 12.85 -17.65 -0.90
N TYR A 30 13.60 -16.69 -0.36
CA TYR A 30 15.00 -16.90 0.03
C TYR A 30 15.12 -18.00 1.08
N LYS A 31 14.28 -18.01 2.10
CA LYS A 31 14.29 -19.05 3.15
C LYS A 31 13.97 -20.45 2.63
N THR A 32 13.36 -20.60 1.47
CA THR A 32 13.10 -21.93 0.89
C THR A 32 14.35 -22.58 0.30
N ASP A 33 15.36 -21.78 0.01
CA ASP A 33 16.62 -22.20 -0.65
C ASP A 33 16.43 -22.90 -2.02
N LYS A 34 15.24 -22.72 -2.65
CA LYS A 34 14.89 -23.37 -3.91
C LYS A 34 15.31 -22.58 -5.15
N TYR A 35 15.55 -21.27 -4.98
CA TYR A 35 15.75 -20.32 -6.07
C TYR A 35 17.01 -19.49 -5.87
N ASP A 36 17.62 -19.09 -6.99
CA ASP A 36 18.56 -17.99 -7.03
C ASP A 36 17.77 -16.72 -7.28
N LEU A 37 17.78 -15.78 -6.34
CA LEU A 37 16.90 -14.63 -6.33
C LEU A 37 17.63 -13.34 -6.69
N ALA A 38 16.96 -12.51 -7.49
CA ALA A 38 17.35 -11.14 -7.73
C ALA A 38 16.12 -10.21 -7.62
N GLU A 39 16.36 -9.00 -7.15
CA GLU A 39 15.40 -7.92 -7.09
C GLU A 39 15.80 -6.82 -8.07
N PHE A 40 14.88 -6.42 -8.97
CA PHE A 40 15.02 -5.22 -9.77
C PHE A 40 14.13 -4.13 -9.17
N ALA A 41 14.76 -3.24 -8.42
CA ALA A 41 14.14 -2.38 -7.43
C ALA A 41 13.77 -1.01 -7.98
N SER A 42 12.53 -0.80 -8.40
CA SER A 42 12.02 0.53 -8.75
C SER A 42 12.13 1.47 -7.55
N TYR A 43 12.55 2.71 -7.79
CA TYR A 43 12.86 3.73 -6.79
C TYR A 43 14.00 3.39 -5.81
N GLY A 44 14.58 2.20 -5.92
CA GLY A 44 15.71 1.79 -5.11
C GLY A 44 17.00 2.42 -5.60
N LYS A 45 17.80 2.96 -4.68
CA LYS A 45 19.15 3.53 -4.93
C LYS A 45 20.23 2.49 -4.65
N PRO A 46 21.41 2.64 -5.27
CA PRO A 46 22.60 1.85 -4.91
C PRO A 46 23.00 2.09 -3.45
N ASN A 47 23.64 1.10 -2.87
CA ASN A 47 24.28 1.20 -1.53
C ASN A 47 23.37 1.57 -0.35
N GLN A 48 22.03 1.55 -0.54
CA GLN A 48 21.08 1.82 0.56
C GLN A 48 20.83 0.59 1.44
N VAL A 49 20.92 -0.60 0.85
CA VAL A 49 20.59 -1.87 1.50
C VAL A 49 21.52 -2.98 0.99
N ASN A 50 21.67 -4.01 1.82
CA ASN A 50 22.44 -5.21 1.45
C ASN A 50 21.61 -6.46 1.79
N PRO A 51 20.58 -6.80 0.99
CA PRO A 51 19.77 -7.99 1.21
C PRO A 51 20.56 -9.26 0.87
N PRO A 52 20.10 -10.44 1.33
CA PRO A 52 20.77 -11.71 1.05
C PRO A 52 20.57 -12.23 -0.39
N TRP A 53 19.84 -11.52 -1.23
CA TRP A 53 19.67 -11.78 -2.66
C TRP A 53 20.36 -10.71 -3.50
N LEU A 54 20.52 -10.94 -4.81
CA LEU A 54 21.08 -9.94 -5.71
C LEU A 54 20.14 -8.73 -5.80
N TYR A 55 20.71 -7.54 -5.69
CA TYR A 55 19.97 -6.29 -5.71
C TYR A 55 20.39 -5.41 -6.88
N TYR A 56 19.45 -5.14 -7.79
CA TYR A 56 19.62 -4.25 -8.92
C TYR A 56 18.86 -2.96 -8.69
N PRO A 57 19.50 -1.88 -8.25
CA PRO A 57 18.84 -0.59 -8.06
C PRO A 57 18.41 -0.02 -9.40
N ASN A 58 17.19 0.51 -9.49
CA ASN A 58 16.74 1.17 -10.72
C ASN A 58 17.17 2.65 -10.78
N VAL A 59 17.30 3.32 -9.64
CA VAL A 59 17.82 4.69 -9.57
C VAL A 59 19.33 4.66 -9.71
N PRO A 60 19.95 5.46 -10.60
CA PRO A 60 21.39 5.57 -10.68
C PRO A 60 22.05 6.15 -9.43
N GLU A 61 23.36 6.01 -9.30
CA GLU A 61 24.12 6.73 -8.28
C GLU A 61 24.06 8.24 -8.50
N ASP A 62 24.01 9.01 -7.42
CA ASP A 62 23.92 10.47 -7.47
C ASP A 62 25.18 11.10 -8.14
N SER A 63 26.30 10.35 -8.16
CA SER A 63 27.55 10.72 -8.85
C SER A 63 27.53 10.47 -10.37
N ASP A 64 26.65 9.56 -10.86
CA ASP A 64 26.58 9.20 -12.29
C ASP A 64 25.59 10.11 -13.03
N GLN A 65 26.07 11.28 -13.40
CA GLN A 65 25.24 12.30 -14.06
C GLN A 65 24.72 11.88 -15.44
N GLU A 66 25.46 11.00 -16.15
CA GLU A 66 25.03 10.50 -17.45
C GLU A 66 23.83 9.56 -17.31
N GLN A 67 23.91 8.58 -16.43
CA GLN A 67 22.78 7.67 -16.17
C GLN A 67 21.61 8.40 -15.53
N LEU A 68 21.83 9.38 -14.65
CA LEU A 68 20.76 10.23 -14.10
C LEU A 68 20.01 11.00 -15.19
N LYS A 69 20.73 11.52 -16.20
CA LYS A 69 20.12 12.19 -17.35
C LYS A 69 19.22 11.24 -18.14
N ILE A 70 19.68 10.00 -18.37
CA ILE A 70 18.88 8.98 -19.05
C ILE A 70 17.66 8.62 -18.17
N TYR A 71 17.85 8.34 -16.88
CA TYR A 71 16.78 8.01 -15.97
C TYR A 71 15.68 9.08 -15.91
N ASN A 72 16.06 10.35 -15.90
CA ASN A 72 15.13 11.48 -15.81
C ASN A 72 14.53 11.89 -17.17
N SER A 73 15.01 11.34 -18.29
CA SER A 73 14.54 11.72 -19.63
C SER A 73 13.12 11.22 -19.95
N ASN A 74 12.66 10.18 -19.28
CA ASN A 74 11.34 9.60 -19.48
C ASN A 74 10.74 9.13 -18.14
N PRO A 75 9.49 9.52 -17.79
CA PRO A 75 8.84 9.07 -16.56
C PRO A 75 8.71 7.55 -16.40
N THR A 76 8.66 6.79 -17.51
CA THR A 76 8.56 5.32 -17.45
C THR A 76 9.87 4.66 -16.98
N HIS A 77 11.00 5.35 -17.06
CA HIS A 77 12.28 4.85 -16.58
C HIS A 77 12.28 4.57 -15.06
N GLN A 78 11.45 5.27 -14.31
CA GLN A 78 11.27 5.00 -12.88
C GLN A 78 10.77 3.57 -12.59
N PHE A 79 10.12 2.92 -13.59
CA PHE A 79 9.59 1.56 -13.47
C PHE A 79 10.56 0.47 -13.95
N GLY A 80 11.70 0.86 -14.53
CA GLY A 80 12.76 -0.06 -14.90
C GLY A 80 13.04 -0.21 -16.39
N VAL A 81 12.21 0.35 -17.28
CA VAL A 81 12.32 0.21 -18.75
C VAL A 81 13.74 0.38 -19.27
N TRP A 82 14.45 1.41 -18.81
CA TRP A 82 15.73 1.86 -19.36
C TRP A 82 16.91 0.91 -19.12
N ARG A 83 16.83 0.02 -18.15
CA ARG A 83 17.95 -0.89 -17.85
C ARG A 83 17.55 -2.36 -17.66
N PHE A 84 16.29 -2.70 -17.85
CA PHE A 84 15.78 -4.06 -17.70
C PHE A 84 16.56 -5.10 -18.50
N ASP A 85 16.81 -4.83 -19.79
CA ASP A 85 17.52 -5.75 -20.65
C ASP A 85 18.96 -5.98 -20.16
N LYS A 86 19.62 -4.94 -19.63
CA LYS A 86 20.98 -5.07 -19.04
C LYS A 86 20.95 -5.99 -17.81
N VAL A 87 19.93 -5.83 -16.95
CA VAL A 87 19.73 -6.69 -15.79
C VAL A 87 19.47 -8.14 -16.22
N CYS A 88 18.63 -8.34 -17.23
CA CYS A 88 18.36 -9.67 -17.78
C CYS A 88 19.59 -10.32 -18.41
N LEU A 89 20.46 -9.58 -19.09
CA LEU A 89 21.72 -10.09 -19.66
C LEU A 89 22.71 -10.49 -18.57
N ASP A 90 22.77 -9.77 -17.47
CA ASP A 90 23.64 -10.04 -16.35
C ASP A 90 23.14 -11.23 -15.52
N PHE A 91 21.93 -11.14 -15.00
CA PHE A 91 21.32 -12.16 -14.12
C PHE A 91 20.89 -13.42 -14.88
N LYS A 92 20.46 -13.29 -16.14
CA LYS A 92 19.91 -14.36 -17.00
C LYS A 92 18.77 -15.11 -16.31
N PRO A 93 17.63 -14.46 -16.00
CA PRO A 93 16.54 -15.07 -15.27
C PRO A 93 15.89 -16.22 -16.06
N ASP A 94 15.53 -17.30 -15.38
CA ASP A 94 14.58 -18.31 -15.90
C ASP A 94 13.15 -17.79 -15.78
N ILE A 95 12.87 -17.00 -14.73
CA ILE A 95 11.54 -16.46 -14.41
C ILE A 95 11.67 -14.98 -14.11
N VAL A 96 10.81 -14.18 -14.73
CA VAL A 96 10.58 -12.77 -14.38
C VAL A 96 9.21 -12.68 -13.73
N LEU A 97 9.17 -12.24 -12.48
CA LEU A 97 7.96 -12.08 -11.69
C LEU A 97 7.69 -10.60 -11.42
N CYS A 98 6.53 -10.11 -11.82
CA CYS A 98 6.05 -8.77 -11.49
C CYS A 98 4.61 -8.81 -10.93
N TYR A 99 4.26 -7.80 -10.13
CA TYR A 99 2.97 -7.74 -9.45
C TYR A 99 2.50 -6.30 -9.17
N ARG A 100 2.83 -5.37 -10.07
CA ARG A 100 2.40 -3.98 -9.98
C ARG A 100 1.22 -3.68 -10.90
N ASP A 101 0.83 -2.41 -10.90
CA ASP A 101 -0.22 -1.91 -11.78
C ASP A 101 0.14 -2.13 -13.26
N PRO A 102 -0.83 -2.41 -14.14
CA PRO A 102 -0.58 -2.75 -15.54
C PRO A 102 0.27 -1.71 -16.29
N TRP A 103 0.08 -0.45 -16.01
CA TRP A 103 0.82 0.64 -16.64
C TRP A 103 2.28 0.76 -16.18
N MET A 104 2.66 0.09 -15.10
CA MET A 104 4.04 0.05 -14.60
C MET A 104 4.89 -1.03 -15.27
N ASP A 105 4.29 -2.15 -15.70
CA ASP A 105 5.01 -3.35 -16.14
C ASP A 105 4.68 -3.81 -17.57
N ASN A 106 3.72 -3.18 -18.27
CA ASN A 106 3.29 -3.58 -19.62
C ASN A 106 4.43 -3.55 -20.65
N TRP A 107 5.45 -2.76 -20.45
CA TRP A 107 6.63 -2.64 -21.33
C TRP A 107 7.49 -3.91 -21.37
N ILE A 108 7.38 -4.83 -20.41
CA ILE A 108 8.13 -6.09 -20.41
C ILE A 108 7.84 -6.93 -21.66
N GLN A 109 6.62 -6.85 -22.19
CA GLN A 109 6.23 -7.54 -23.44
C GLN A 109 7.09 -7.15 -24.64
N ASP A 110 7.62 -5.93 -24.65
CA ASP A 110 8.37 -5.35 -25.78
C ASP A 110 9.90 -5.56 -25.66
N SER A 111 10.35 -6.21 -24.58
CA SER A 111 11.77 -6.54 -24.41
C SER A 111 12.25 -7.51 -25.51
N PRO A 112 13.39 -7.25 -26.17
CA PRO A 112 13.99 -8.19 -27.11
C PRO A 112 14.38 -9.52 -26.47
N LEU A 113 14.47 -9.56 -25.12
CA LEU A 113 14.81 -10.74 -24.35
C LEU A 113 13.57 -11.53 -23.89
N ARG A 114 12.34 -11.05 -24.21
CA ARG A 114 11.08 -11.63 -23.74
C ARG A 114 10.97 -13.16 -23.93
N LYS A 115 11.53 -13.70 -25.00
CA LYS A 115 11.47 -15.15 -25.32
C LYS A 115 12.42 -16.02 -24.50
N TYR A 116 13.29 -15.43 -23.68
CA TYR A 116 14.32 -16.17 -22.93
C TYR A 116 13.97 -16.39 -21.47
N PHE A 117 12.84 -15.89 -20.98
CA PHE A 117 12.36 -16.08 -19.62
C PHE A 117 10.87 -16.38 -19.59
N HIS A 118 10.44 -17.07 -18.56
CA HIS A 118 9.03 -17.27 -18.25
C HIS A 118 8.49 -16.05 -17.50
N TRP A 119 7.55 -15.33 -18.11
CA TRP A 119 6.98 -14.11 -17.51
C TRP A 119 5.74 -14.45 -16.69
N VAL A 120 5.85 -14.27 -15.38
CA VAL A 120 4.75 -14.41 -14.42
C VAL A 120 4.28 -13.03 -14.02
N TRP A 121 3.02 -12.75 -14.21
CA TRP A 121 2.46 -11.48 -13.77
C TRP A 121 1.24 -11.68 -12.89
N MET A 122 1.22 -10.95 -11.76
CA MET A 122 0.08 -10.80 -10.88
C MET A 122 -0.34 -9.31 -10.90
N PRO A 123 -1.08 -8.87 -11.93
CA PRO A 123 -1.44 -7.47 -12.09
C PRO A 123 -2.44 -7.03 -11.02
N THR A 124 -2.40 -5.74 -10.67
CA THR A 124 -3.43 -5.12 -9.84
C THR A 124 -4.72 -5.02 -10.67
N VAL A 125 -5.72 -5.81 -10.32
CA VAL A 125 -7.06 -5.77 -10.91
C VAL A 125 -8.02 -5.22 -9.86
N ASP A 126 -8.29 -3.94 -9.95
CA ASP A 126 -9.05 -3.18 -8.93
C ASP A 126 -10.46 -2.76 -9.40
N SER A 127 -10.81 -3.04 -10.65
CA SER A 127 -12.08 -2.64 -11.27
C SER A 127 -12.52 -3.58 -12.37
N ALA A 128 -13.79 -3.51 -12.73
CA ALA A 128 -14.37 -4.23 -13.86
C ALA A 128 -15.22 -3.26 -14.72
N PRO A 129 -15.07 -3.31 -16.06
CA PRO A 129 -14.10 -4.09 -16.82
C PRO A 129 -12.70 -3.50 -16.78
N GLN A 130 -11.69 -4.35 -17.02
CA GLN A 130 -10.32 -3.87 -17.29
C GLN A 130 -10.23 -3.37 -18.73
N LYS A 131 -9.27 -2.45 -18.98
CA LYS A 131 -8.99 -1.99 -20.32
C LYS A 131 -8.58 -3.13 -21.25
N GLN A 132 -9.09 -3.13 -22.48
CA GLN A 132 -8.83 -4.21 -23.44
C GLN A 132 -7.32 -4.35 -23.73
N GLU A 133 -6.57 -3.25 -23.82
CA GLU A 133 -5.12 -3.24 -24.01
C GLU A 133 -4.35 -3.98 -22.90
N TRP A 134 -4.86 -3.92 -21.66
CA TRP A 134 -4.26 -4.64 -20.53
C TRP A 134 -4.52 -6.14 -20.62
N ILE A 135 -5.75 -6.53 -21.00
CA ILE A 135 -6.08 -7.95 -21.23
C ILE A 135 -5.22 -8.53 -22.37
N GLU A 136 -4.95 -7.76 -23.41
CA GLU A 136 -4.04 -8.16 -24.49
C GLU A 136 -2.60 -8.32 -24.00
N THR A 137 -2.11 -7.42 -23.16
CA THR A 137 -0.79 -7.58 -22.53
C THR A 137 -0.73 -8.81 -21.63
N PHE A 138 -1.76 -9.03 -20.80
CA PHE A 138 -1.82 -10.23 -19.94
C PHE A 138 -1.84 -11.52 -20.76
N SER A 139 -2.43 -11.53 -21.95
CA SER A 139 -2.42 -12.71 -22.85
C SER A 139 -1.03 -13.05 -23.42
N ARG A 140 -0.07 -12.12 -23.31
CA ARG A 140 1.34 -12.34 -23.72
C ARG A 140 2.21 -12.85 -22.56
N CYS A 141 1.68 -12.88 -21.33
CA CYS A 141 2.35 -13.51 -20.21
C CYS A 141 2.31 -15.03 -20.32
N ASP A 142 3.34 -15.71 -19.81
CA ASP A 142 3.32 -17.16 -19.74
C ASP A 142 2.43 -17.66 -18.60
N THR A 143 2.28 -16.85 -17.54
CA THR A 143 1.43 -17.16 -16.39
C THR A 143 0.86 -15.89 -15.79
N VAL A 144 -0.44 -15.90 -15.51
CA VAL A 144 -1.15 -14.79 -14.84
C VAL A 144 -1.77 -15.28 -13.54
N LEU A 145 -1.62 -14.48 -12.49
CA LEU A 145 -2.22 -14.66 -11.17
C LEU A 145 -3.10 -13.44 -10.84
N SER A 146 -3.93 -13.53 -9.82
CA SER A 146 -4.64 -12.39 -9.27
C SER A 146 -4.34 -12.20 -7.78
N TYR A 147 -4.52 -10.98 -7.27
CA TYR A 147 -4.46 -10.66 -5.84
C TYR A 147 -5.71 -11.09 -5.07
N SER A 148 -6.85 -11.12 -5.76
CA SER A 148 -8.17 -11.32 -5.17
C SER A 148 -9.01 -12.25 -6.03
N GLU A 149 -10.06 -12.81 -5.46
CA GLU A 149 -11.05 -13.60 -6.20
C GLU A 149 -11.79 -12.74 -7.22
N PHE A 150 -12.17 -11.50 -6.81
CA PHE A 150 -12.71 -10.49 -7.72
C PHE A 150 -11.83 -10.30 -8.96
N GLY A 151 -10.53 -10.05 -8.75
CA GLY A 151 -9.57 -9.90 -9.84
C GLY A 151 -9.48 -11.14 -10.73
N GLY A 152 -9.53 -12.33 -10.12
CA GLY A 152 -9.54 -13.60 -10.83
C GLY A 152 -10.77 -13.79 -11.70
N GLU A 153 -11.94 -13.44 -11.21
CA GLU A 153 -13.19 -13.51 -11.99
C GLU A 153 -13.19 -12.53 -13.17
N VAL A 154 -12.70 -11.31 -12.96
CA VAL A 154 -12.54 -10.32 -14.04
C VAL A 154 -11.59 -10.83 -15.11
N LEU A 155 -10.43 -11.38 -14.73
CA LEU A 155 -9.45 -11.93 -15.66
C LEU A 155 -10.02 -13.12 -16.44
N LYS A 156 -10.70 -14.07 -15.78
CA LYS A 156 -11.35 -15.21 -16.43
C LYS A 156 -12.43 -14.76 -17.40
N LYS A 157 -13.30 -13.84 -17.01
CA LYS A 157 -14.42 -13.35 -17.82
C LYS A 157 -13.97 -12.61 -19.07
N GLN A 158 -12.96 -11.74 -18.95
CA GLN A 158 -12.49 -10.93 -20.06
C GLN A 158 -11.40 -11.59 -20.90
N GLY A 159 -10.48 -12.31 -20.26
CA GLY A 159 -9.38 -13.00 -20.93
C GLY A 159 -9.76 -14.29 -21.56
N LYS A 160 -10.71 -15.02 -20.96
CA LYS A 160 -11.16 -16.37 -21.40
C LYS A 160 -9.95 -17.30 -21.58
N GLU A 161 -9.93 -18.07 -22.66
CA GLU A 161 -8.85 -19.01 -23.00
C GLU A 161 -7.53 -18.34 -23.44
N ARG A 162 -7.54 -17.01 -23.66
CA ARG A 162 -6.34 -16.28 -24.06
C ARG A 162 -5.35 -16.07 -22.91
N LEU A 163 -5.81 -16.19 -21.65
CA LEU A 163 -4.96 -16.03 -20.49
C LEU A 163 -4.62 -17.39 -19.88
N ASN A 164 -3.34 -17.66 -19.66
CA ASN A 164 -2.92 -18.75 -18.79
C ASN A 164 -3.06 -18.31 -17.31
N TYR A 165 -4.30 -18.14 -16.88
CA TYR A 165 -4.63 -17.79 -15.50
C TYR A 165 -4.64 -19.03 -14.62
N ILE A 166 -3.78 -19.06 -13.61
CA ILE A 166 -3.60 -20.25 -12.76
C ILE A 166 -4.23 -20.13 -11.36
N GLY A 167 -4.69 -18.95 -10.96
CA GLY A 167 -5.38 -18.79 -9.70
C GLY A 167 -5.08 -17.49 -8.95
N CYS A 168 -5.70 -17.36 -7.79
CA CYS A 168 -5.52 -16.26 -6.86
C CYS A 168 -4.35 -16.56 -5.90
N ALA A 169 -3.49 -15.58 -5.69
CA ALA A 169 -2.40 -15.61 -4.72
C ALA A 169 -2.47 -14.35 -3.85
N SER A 170 -3.42 -14.31 -2.93
CA SER A 170 -3.67 -13.15 -2.08
C SER A 170 -2.45 -12.79 -1.24
N PRO A 171 -2.11 -11.50 -1.13
CA PRO A 171 -1.10 -11.02 -0.20
C PRO A 171 -1.47 -11.38 1.24
N GLY A 172 -0.48 -11.77 2.00
CA GLY A 172 -0.61 -11.99 3.43
C GLY A 172 -0.02 -10.83 4.24
N ILE A 173 -0.26 -10.86 5.54
CA ILE A 173 0.37 -9.96 6.51
C ILE A 173 1.25 -10.75 7.48
N ASN A 174 2.12 -10.06 8.19
CA ASN A 174 2.92 -10.68 9.24
C ASN A 174 2.14 -10.68 10.56
N SER A 175 1.47 -11.80 10.87
CA SER A 175 0.68 -11.97 12.10
C SER A 175 1.48 -11.95 13.41
N HIS A 176 2.82 -12.04 13.35
CA HIS A 176 3.65 -11.80 14.54
C HIS A 176 3.74 -10.31 14.90
N ILE A 177 3.55 -9.43 13.90
CA ILE A 177 3.59 -7.98 14.06
C ILE A 177 2.18 -7.42 14.20
N TYR A 178 1.29 -7.71 13.24
CA TYR A 178 -0.11 -7.30 13.29
C TYR A 178 -0.89 -8.30 14.14
N LYS A 179 -1.12 -7.93 15.38
CA LYS A 179 -1.87 -8.69 16.37
C LYS A 179 -2.48 -7.74 17.40
N PRO A 180 -3.54 -8.17 18.10
CA PRO A 180 -4.12 -7.35 19.15
C PRO A 180 -3.12 -7.05 20.28
N GLU A 181 -3.13 -5.83 20.77
CA GLU A 181 -2.48 -5.47 22.03
C GLU A 181 -3.27 -6.04 23.20
N LEU A 182 -2.56 -6.66 24.15
CA LEU A 182 -3.17 -7.32 25.31
C LEU A 182 -3.85 -6.30 26.25
N ASN A 183 -3.29 -5.10 26.36
CA ASN A 183 -3.83 -4.02 27.18
C ASN A 183 -3.99 -2.75 26.33
N LYS A 184 -5.14 -2.61 25.69
CA LYS A 184 -5.46 -1.48 24.82
C LYS A 184 -5.50 -0.14 25.58
N GLU A 185 -5.92 -0.14 26.84
CA GLU A 185 -5.99 1.07 27.67
C GLU A 185 -4.58 1.62 27.95
N GLU A 186 -3.69 0.75 28.40
CA GLU A 186 -2.29 1.12 28.67
C GLU A 186 -1.59 1.55 27.37
N HIS A 187 -1.86 0.85 26.27
CA HIS A 187 -1.33 1.23 24.96
C HIS A 187 -1.78 2.64 24.57
N ARG A 188 -3.06 2.98 24.70
CA ARG A 188 -3.59 4.32 24.42
C ARG A 188 -2.96 5.39 25.32
N LEU A 189 -2.86 5.12 26.61
CA LEU A 189 -2.21 6.04 27.56
C LEU A 189 -0.75 6.29 27.18
N SER A 190 0.00 5.25 26.79
CA SER A 190 1.40 5.37 26.36
C SER A 190 1.55 6.22 25.10
N MET A 191 0.51 6.25 24.25
CA MET A 191 0.44 7.07 23.05
C MET A 191 -0.18 8.46 23.27
N GLY A 192 -0.54 8.80 24.52
CA GLY A 192 -1.14 10.08 24.90
C GLY A 192 -2.59 10.23 24.44
N ILE A 193 -3.33 9.13 24.36
CA ILE A 193 -4.76 9.08 24.03
C ILE A 193 -5.54 8.65 25.29
N ASP A 194 -6.64 9.34 25.58
CA ASP A 194 -7.59 8.95 26.62
C ASP A 194 -8.18 7.56 26.27
N PRO A 195 -8.07 6.56 27.15
CA PRO A 195 -8.58 5.22 26.90
C PRO A 195 -10.11 5.16 26.71
N ASN A 196 -10.85 6.15 27.23
CA ASN A 196 -12.31 6.19 27.20
C ASN A 196 -12.90 6.78 25.89
N VAL A 197 -12.08 7.16 24.91
CA VAL A 197 -12.55 7.65 23.63
C VAL A 197 -12.83 6.50 22.67
N PHE A 198 -13.74 6.75 21.73
CA PHE A 198 -13.99 5.86 20.60
C PHE A 198 -13.28 6.39 19.35
N ILE A 199 -12.49 5.55 18.69
CA ILE A 199 -11.67 5.95 17.56
C ILE A 199 -12.10 5.20 16.30
N VAL A 200 -12.61 5.96 15.32
CA VAL A 200 -12.83 5.50 13.95
C VAL A 200 -11.52 5.72 13.18
N GLY A 201 -10.81 4.66 12.84
CA GLY A 201 -9.51 4.74 12.21
C GLY A 201 -9.55 4.52 10.70
N SER A 202 -8.67 5.20 9.97
CA SER A 202 -8.42 4.97 8.54
C SER A 202 -6.93 5.10 8.24
N VAL A 203 -6.39 4.12 7.52
CA VAL A 203 -4.98 4.06 7.09
C VAL A 203 -4.97 3.92 5.58
N MET A 204 -4.75 5.02 4.89
CA MET A 204 -4.74 5.07 3.43
C MET A 204 -3.77 6.15 2.95
N ARG A 205 -3.11 5.90 1.81
CA ARG A 205 -2.39 6.97 1.12
C ARG A 205 -3.37 8.04 0.64
N ASN A 206 -3.00 9.31 0.75
CA ASN A 206 -3.83 10.41 0.27
C ASN A 206 -3.85 10.46 -1.26
N GLN A 207 -4.84 9.80 -1.84
CA GLN A 207 -5.11 9.74 -3.28
C GLN A 207 -6.61 10.02 -3.52
N LYS A 208 -6.97 10.58 -4.68
CA LYS A 208 -8.37 10.95 -4.99
C LYS A 208 -9.35 9.78 -4.89
N ARG A 209 -8.94 8.57 -5.29
CA ARG A 209 -9.77 7.35 -5.17
C ARG A 209 -10.06 6.89 -3.74
N LYS A 210 -9.36 7.47 -2.74
CA LYS A 210 -9.53 7.18 -1.30
C LYS A 210 -10.48 8.15 -0.60
N LEU A 211 -11.46 8.58 -1.19
CA LEU A 211 -12.67 9.33 -0.80
C LEU A 211 -12.66 9.93 0.64
N PHE A 212 -11.57 10.63 1.00
CA PHE A 212 -11.43 11.20 2.35
C PHE A 212 -12.51 12.24 2.67
N PHE A 213 -12.98 13.02 1.68
CA PHE A 213 -14.03 14.00 1.91
C PHE A 213 -15.36 13.32 2.23
N GLU A 214 -15.69 12.26 1.50
CA GLU A 214 -16.88 11.46 1.73
C GLU A 214 -16.81 10.73 3.07
N LEU A 215 -15.63 10.23 3.46
CA LEU A 215 -15.40 9.65 4.79
C LEU A 215 -15.64 10.70 5.89
N MET A 216 -15.09 11.91 5.75
CA MET A 216 -15.31 12.99 6.71
C MET A 216 -16.77 13.44 6.78
N LYS A 217 -17.45 13.51 5.63
CA LYS A 217 -18.89 13.80 5.56
C LYS A 217 -19.71 12.72 6.27
N GLY A 218 -19.41 11.45 6.02
CA GLY A 218 -20.05 10.32 6.70
C GLY A 218 -19.80 10.34 8.21
N PHE A 219 -18.59 10.66 8.63
CA PHE A 219 -18.25 10.82 10.04
C PHE A 219 -19.00 11.99 10.69
N ARG A 220 -19.17 13.12 9.99
CA ARG A 220 -19.98 14.25 10.47
C ARG A 220 -21.44 13.84 10.66
N LEU A 221 -22.02 13.15 9.67
CA LEU A 221 -23.41 12.65 9.78
C LEU A 221 -23.59 11.70 10.98
N PHE A 222 -22.60 10.84 11.22
CA PHE A 222 -22.61 9.98 12.41
C PHE A 222 -22.61 10.81 13.70
N LEU A 223 -21.75 11.83 13.83
CA LEU A 223 -21.70 12.68 15.02
C LEU A 223 -23.00 13.45 15.25
N ASP A 224 -23.72 13.84 14.17
CA ASP A 224 -25.00 14.54 14.26
C ASP A 224 -26.15 13.62 14.70
N GLN A 225 -26.08 12.34 14.38
CA GLN A 225 -27.12 11.35 14.68
C GLN A 225 -26.86 10.58 15.98
N ALA A 226 -25.62 10.50 16.42
CA ALA A 226 -25.25 9.78 17.63
C ALA A 226 -25.70 10.52 18.89
N PRO A 227 -26.01 9.79 20.00
CA PRO A 227 -26.21 10.41 21.31
C PRO A 227 -25.02 11.31 21.66
N GLN A 228 -25.32 12.47 22.27
CA GLN A 228 -24.30 13.50 22.54
C GLN A 228 -23.10 12.98 23.34
N GLU A 229 -23.33 12.06 24.27
CA GLU A 229 -22.28 11.44 25.08
C GLU A 229 -21.33 10.59 24.23
N ILE A 230 -21.84 9.91 23.20
CA ILE A 230 -21.04 9.15 22.23
C ILE A 230 -20.30 10.11 21.29
N ALA A 231 -21.02 11.06 20.72
CA ALA A 231 -20.43 12.03 19.78
C ALA A 231 -19.26 12.82 20.41
N LYS A 232 -19.38 13.22 21.69
CA LYS A 232 -18.31 13.94 22.41
C LYS A 232 -17.02 13.11 22.52
N LYS A 233 -17.11 11.80 22.73
CA LYS A 233 -15.98 10.90 22.94
C LYS A 233 -15.47 10.24 21.66
N THR A 234 -16.11 10.46 20.51
CA THR A 234 -15.72 9.84 19.25
C THR A 234 -14.82 10.76 18.42
N PHE A 235 -13.75 10.17 17.86
CA PHE A 235 -12.76 10.84 17.02
C PHE A 235 -12.52 10.06 15.74
N LEU A 236 -12.27 10.79 14.65
CA LEU A 236 -11.75 10.21 13.41
C LEU A 236 -10.22 10.25 13.47
N TYR A 237 -9.57 9.13 13.22
CA TYR A 237 -8.11 9.04 13.15
C TYR A 237 -7.68 8.77 11.71
N LEU A 238 -6.87 9.65 11.14
CA LEU A 238 -6.33 9.49 9.79
C LEU A 238 -4.82 9.25 9.84
N HIS A 239 -4.40 8.07 9.38
CA HIS A 239 -3.00 7.81 9.05
C HIS A 239 -2.82 7.97 7.55
N THR A 240 -2.39 9.15 7.13
CA THR A 240 -2.28 9.53 5.72
C THR A 240 -1.24 10.63 5.51
N SER A 241 -0.77 10.80 4.27
CA SER A 241 0.11 11.92 3.90
C SER A 241 -0.67 13.22 3.78
N TYR A 242 -0.07 14.32 4.28
CA TYR A 242 -0.58 15.67 4.11
C TYR A 242 0.55 16.70 4.32
N PRO A 243 0.66 17.75 3.47
CA PRO A 243 -0.10 17.93 2.22
C PRO A 243 0.32 16.95 1.11
N GLU A 244 -0.57 16.70 0.16
CA GLU A 244 -0.31 15.85 -1.01
C GLU A 244 -0.82 16.55 -2.27
N LYS A 245 0.07 16.83 -3.25
CA LYS A 245 -0.26 17.64 -4.45
C LYS A 245 -1.42 17.10 -5.27
N THR A 246 -1.49 15.77 -5.41
CA THR A 246 -2.53 15.07 -6.20
C THR A 246 -3.61 14.44 -5.33
N GLY A 247 -3.53 14.64 -4.02
CA GLY A 247 -4.46 14.11 -3.03
C GLY A 247 -5.62 15.05 -2.68
N TRP A 248 -6.26 14.73 -1.59
CA TRP A 248 -7.29 15.55 -0.95
C TRP A 248 -6.63 16.58 -0.03
N ASP A 249 -7.18 17.77 0.04
CA ASP A 249 -6.85 18.73 1.08
C ASP A 249 -7.60 18.35 2.38
N ILE A 250 -6.90 17.63 3.24
CA ILE A 250 -7.47 17.13 4.52
C ILE A 250 -7.90 18.32 5.41
N GLY A 251 -7.10 19.39 5.44
CA GLY A 251 -7.44 20.60 6.21
C GLY A 251 -8.75 21.23 5.75
N GLN A 252 -8.92 21.39 4.45
CA GLN A 252 -10.15 21.89 3.85
C GLN A 252 -11.35 20.97 4.17
N GLY A 253 -11.16 19.63 4.05
CA GLY A 253 -12.20 18.67 4.38
C GLY A 253 -12.64 18.74 5.86
N ILE A 254 -11.71 18.99 6.80
CA ILE A 254 -12.02 19.19 8.22
C ILE A 254 -12.88 20.44 8.42
N ILE A 255 -12.55 21.55 7.73
CA ILE A 255 -13.29 22.81 7.81
C ILE A 255 -14.69 22.65 7.23
N GLU A 256 -14.81 22.14 6.01
CA GLU A 256 -16.10 21.98 5.30
C GLU A 256 -17.09 21.08 6.04
N ASN A 257 -16.60 20.09 6.77
CA ASN A 257 -17.43 19.18 7.54
C ASN A 257 -17.54 19.52 9.04
N ASN A 258 -17.08 20.70 9.47
CA ASN A 258 -17.11 21.12 10.87
C ASN A 258 -16.51 20.08 11.84
N LEU A 259 -15.35 19.52 11.49
CA LEU A 259 -14.64 18.50 12.25
C LEU A 259 -13.47 19.04 13.08
N GLY A 260 -13.39 20.36 13.29
CA GLY A 260 -12.39 20.98 14.15
C GLY A 260 -12.37 20.32 15.54
N GLY A 261 -11.18 19.89 16.01
CA GLY A 261 -11.02 19.19 17.28
C GLY A 261 -11.59 17.76 17.32
N LYS A 262 -11.94 17.17 16.17
CA LYS A 262 -12.47 15.80 16.04
C LYS A 262 -11.60 14.86 15.20
N VAL A 263 -10.54 15.37 14.60
CA VAL A 263 -9.66 14.58 13.74
C VAL A 263 -8.28 14.45 14.38
N LEU A 264 -7.87 13.22 14.63
CA LEU A 264 -6.52 12.82 15.03
C LEU A 264 -5.72 12.42 13.80
N MET A 265 -4.43 12.74 13.80
CA MET A 265 -3.50 12.29 12.77
C MET A 265 -2.22 11.74 13.38
N THR A 266 -1.54 10.88 12.63
CA THR A 266 -0.18 10.46 12.93
C THR A 266 0.80 11.55 12.52
N TYR A 267 1.73 11.88 13.41
CA TYR A 267 2.88 12.74 13.12
C TYR A 267 4.19 12.00 13.36
N VAL A 268 5.17 12.21 12.50
CA VAL A 268 6.52 11.63 12.60
C VAL A 268 7.53 12.76 12.68
N CYS A 269 8.35 12.78 13.72
CA CYS A 269 9.38 13.78 13.88
C CYS A 269 10.60 13.49 12.99
N LYS A 270 10.98 14.40 12.11
CA LYS A 270 12.16 14.28 11.25
C LYS A 270 13.49 14.32 12.00
N ILE A 271 13.52 14.83 13.23
CA ILE A 271 14.74 14.96 14.03
C ILE A 271 14.95 13.74 14.92
N CYS A 272 13.97 13.38 15.76
CA CYS A 272 14.13 12.25 16.69
C CYS A 272 13.56 10.91 16.19
N GLY A 273 12.93 10.89 15.02
CA GLY A 273 12.36 9.68 14.40
C GLY A 273 11.12 9.10 15.12
N LYS A 274 10.71 9.68 16.25
CA LYS A 274 9.55 9.20 17.00
C LYS A 274 8.25 9.65 16.36
N PHE A 275 7.22 8.80 16.44
CA PHE A 275 5.88 9.13 16.01
C PHE A 275 4.93 9.29 17.20
N PHE A 276 3.83 9.98 16.99
CA PHE A 276 2.78 10.18 17.98
C PHE A 276 1.46 10.58 17.30
N PRO A 277 0.32 10.22 17.87
CA PRO A 277 -0.96 10.79 17.49
C PRO A 277 -1.12 12.20 18.05
N ASN A 278 -1.76 13.05 17.26
CA ASN A 278 -2.14 14.39 17.70
C ASN A 278 -3.42 14.84 16.98
N MET A 279 -4.16 15.78 17.60
CA MET A 279 -5.19 16.50 16.85
C MET A 279 -4.57 17.13 15.62
N PHE A 280 -5.33 17.22 14.54
CA PHE A 280 -4.86 17.83 13.31
C PHE A 280 -4.29 19.24 13.58
N GLN A 281 -3.05 19.46 13.19
CA GLN A 281 -2.31 20.72 13.36
C GLN A 281 -1.59 21.11 12.05
N ASP A 282 -2.28 20.86 10.91
CA ASP A 282 -1.71 21.13 9.59
C ASP A 282 -0.49 20.25 9.24
N ALA A 283 0.30 20.67 8.27
CA ALA A 283 1.43 19.95 7.68
C ALA A 283 2.62 19.75 8.62
N LEU A 284 2.79 20.63 9.59
CA LEU A 284 3.94 20.70 10.49
C LEU A 284 3.50 21.02 11.91
N CYS A 285 3.96 20.25 12.88
CA CYS A 285 3.69 20.55 14.28
C CYS A 285 4.91 20.33 15.18
N LYS A 286 4.80 20.82 16.41
CA LYS A 286 5.81 20.62 17.45
C LYS A 286 5.83 19.16 17.90
N CYS A 287 7.02 18.55 17.89
CA CYS A 287 7.20 17.18 18.35
C CYS A 287 6.99 17.10 19.88
N LYS A 288 6.11 16.20 20.32
CA LYS A 288 5.83 15.93 21.73
C LYS A 288 7.04 15.35 22.51
N HIS A 289 8.01 14.75 21.78
CA HIS A 289 9.15 14.07 22.41
C HIS A 289 10.39 14.93 22.53
N CYS A 290 10.78 15.66 21.47
CA CYS A 290 12.00 16.48 21.47
C CYS A 290 11.74 17.99 21.49
N GLY A 291 10.48 18.42 21.42
CA GLY A 291 10.10 19.84 21.48
C GLY A 291 10.35 20.65 20.20
N ASN A 292 10.99 20.08 19.18
CA ASN A 292 11.29 20.79 17.92
C ASN A 292 10.05 20.88 17.02
N ASN A 293 9.94 21.95 16.24
CA ASN A 293 8.90 22.11 15.23
C ASN A 293 9.29 21.35 13.95
N SER A 294 9.19 20.02 13.98
CA SER A 294 9.75 19.12 12.95
C SER A 294 8.93 17.85 12.71
N ALA A 295 7.75 17.76 13.33
CA ALA A 295 6.88 16.61 13.12
C ALA A 295 5.92 16.85 11.96
N VAL A 296 5.86 15.89 11.02
CA VAL A 296 5.05 15.95 9.79
C VAL A 296 4.14 14.72 9.69
N CYS A 297 3.09 14.80 8.88
CA CYS A 297 2.30 13.63 8.53
C CYS A 297 3.15 12.61 7.77
N PRO A 298 2.85 11.30 7.88
CA PRO A 298 3.62 10.25 7.22
C PRO A 298 3.65 10.42 5.70
N THR A 299 4.79 10.14 5.10
CA THR A 299 4.98 10.07 3.65
C THR A 299 5.75 8.79 3.31
N VAL A 300 5.90 8.46 2.02
CA VAL A 300 6.73 7.31 1.60
C VAL A 300 8.17 7.44 2.11
N GLY A 301 8.71 8.67 2.15
CA GLY A 301 10.09 8.92 2.62
C GLY A 301 10.22 9.10 4.15
N VAL A 302 9.13 9.46 4.83
CA VAL A 302 9.07 9.64 6.30
C VAL A 302 7.87 8.86 6.81
N GLY A 303 7.97 7.53 6.74
CA GLY A 303 6.89 6.61 7.13
C GLY A 303 7.13 5.96 8.49
N LEU A 304 6.22 5.11 8.88
CA LEU A 304 6.34 4.24 10.04
C LEU A 304 6.91 2.88 9.64
N SER A 305 7.69 2.28 10.53
CA SER A 305 7.99 0.85 10.44
C SER A 305 6.69 0.04 10.58
N VAL A 306 6.69 -1.18 10.05
CA VAL A 306 5.52 -2.10 10.12
C VAL A 306 5.05 -2.30 11.57
N SER A 307 6.01 -2.43 12.51
CA SER A 307 5.69 -2.56 13.95
C SER A 307 5.07 -1.30 14.56
N ASN A 308 5.49 -0.13 14.12
CA ASN A 308 4.88 1.13 14.58
C ASN A 308 3.51 1.36 13.93
N LEU A 309 3.30 0.91 12.70
CA LEU A 309 1.99 0.95 12.05
C LEU A 309 0.99 0.03 12.77
N ALA A 310 1.41 -1.17 13.19
CA ALA A 310 0.59 -2.07 14.02
C ALA A 310 0.14 -1.40 15.32
N LYS A 311 1.00 -0.58 15.96
CA LYS A 311 0.62 0.22 17.14
C LYS A 311 -0.46 1.25 16.82
N VAL A 312 -0.45 1.84 15.63
CA VAL A 312 -1.51 2.77 15.19
C VAL A 312 -2.84 2.03 15.03
N TYR A 313 -2.86 0.87 14.37
CA TYR A 313 -4.09 0.06 14.26
C TYR A 313 -4.69 -0.30 15.62
N ASN A 314 -3.86 -0.66 16.59
CA ASN A 314 -4.28 -1.01 17.94
C ASN A 314 -4.89 0.16 18.74
N LEU A 315 -4.82 1.40 18.23
CA LEU A 315 -5.56 2.52 18.83
C LEU A 315 -7.05 2.54 18.44
N PHE A 316 -7.43 1.88 17.35
CA PHE A 316 -8.77 1.99 16.75
C PHE A 316 -9.78 1.09 17.43
N ASP A 317 -11.03 1.52 17.48
CA ASP A 317 -12.18 0.70 17.86
C ASP A 317 -12.88 0.12 16.64
N ILE A 318 -12.79 0.83 15.52
CA ILE A 318 -13.27 0.38 14.22
C ILE A 318 -12.36 0.96 13.13
N TYR A 319 -12.12 0.18 12.10
CA TYR A 319 -11.38 0.61 10.91
C TYR A 319 -12.34 0.85 9.75
N VAL A 320 -12.19 1.98 9.07
CA VAL A 320 -13.01 2.31 7.90
C VAL A 320 -12.12 2.52 6.68
N GLN A 321 -12.40 1.75 5.62
CA GLN A 321 -11.79 1.94 4.31
C GLN A 321 -12.84 2.34 3.29
N TYR A 322 -12.98 3.63 3.08
CA TYR A 322 -13.90 4.16 2.09
C TYR A 322 -13.13 4.60 0.85
N ALA A 323 -13.09 3.72 -0.15
CA ALA A 323 -12.36 3.91 -1.39
C ALA A 323 -13.21 3.50 -2.60
N ILE A 324 -12.92 4.05 -3.78
CA ILE A 324 -13.61 3.67 -5.03
C ILE A 324 -13.30 2.20 -5.34
N CYS A 325 -12.03 1.82 -5.29
CA CYS A 325 -11.56 0.48 -5.60
C CYS A 325 -10.19 0.19 -4.98
N GLU A 326 -9.85 -1.08 -4.83
CA GLU A 326 -8.56 -1.60 -4.37
C GLU A 326 -8.18 -2.86 -5.13
N GLY A 327 -6.88 -3.00 -5.39
CA GLY A 327 -6.34 -4.25 -5.94
C GLY A 327 -6.32 -5.40 -4.93
N PHE A 328 -6.19 -5.07 -3.64
CA PHE A 328 -6.34 -6.01 -2.53
C PHE A 328 -6.89 -5.33 -1.26
N GLY A 329 -6.26 -4.26 -0.78
CA GLY A 329 -6.69 -3.58 0.45
C GLY A 329 -5.95 -4.08 1.69
N MET A 330 -4.62 -4.15 1.63
CA MET A 330 -3.77 -4.54 2.77
C MET A 330 -4.18 -3.92 4.12
N PRO A 331 -4.49 -2.61 4.21
CA PRO A 331 -4.87 -1.99 5.47
C PRO A 331 -6.07 -2.62 6.18
N GLN A 332 -7.03 -3.20 5.45
CA GLN A 332 -8.17 -3.92 6.04
C GLN A 332 -7.71 -5.20 6.74
N VAL A 333 -6.81 -5.95 6.09
CA VAL A 333 -6.26 -7.19 6.64
C VAL A 333 -5.38 -6.89 7.85
N GLU A 334 -4.58 -5.83 7.80
CA GLU A 334 -3.75 -5.36 8.90
C GLU A 334 -4.59 -4.95 10.12
N ALA A 335 -5.67 -4.20 9.90
CA ALA A 335 -6.62 -3.81 10.95
C ALA A 335 -7.31 -5.03 11.58
N SER A 336 -7.84 -5.92 10.76
CA SER A 336 -8.50 -7.15 11.21
C SER A 336 -7.55 -8.03 12.03
N ALA A 337 -6.30 -8.18 11.58
CA ALA A 337 -5.29 -8.95 12.33
C ALA A 337 -4.92 -8.32 13.68
N CYS A 338 -5.06 -6.99 13.82
CA CYS A 338 -4.96 -6.30 15.11
C CYS A 338 -6.24 -6.42 15.96
N GLY A 339 -7.24 -7.21 15.54
CA GLY A 339 -8.50 -7.39 16.26
C GLY A 339 -9.47 -6.21 16.10
N VAL A 340 -9.28 -5.36 15.10
CA VAL A 340 -10.11 -4.17 14.86
C VAL A 340 -11.18 -4.53 13.82
N PRO A 341 -12.48 -4.39 14.13
CA PRO A 341 -13.56 -4.57 13.19
C PRO A 341 -13.41 -3.66 11.95
N VAL A 342 -13.71 -4.20 10.77
CA VAL A 342 -13.50 -3.53 9.50
C VAL A 342 -14.83 -3.15 8.86
N VAL A 343 -14.93 -1.91 8.40
CA VAL A 343 -16.01 -1.41 7.52
C VAL A 343 -15.37 -0.94 6.22
N ALA A 344 -15.82 -1.45 5.09
CA ALA A 344 -15.27 -1.05 3.80
C ALA A 344 -16.32 -1.04 2.69
N THR A 345 -15.98 -0.39 1.58
CA THR A 345 -16.79 -0.42 0.35
C THR A 345 -16.93 -1.86 -0.15
N ASP A 346 -18.16 -2.27 -0.42
CA ASP A 346 -18.50 -3.60 -0.96
C ASP A 346 -18.29 -3.61 -2.49
N TYR A 347 -17.05 -3.53 -2.91
CA TYR A 347 -16.65 -3.55 -4.31
C TYR A 347 -15.16 -3.89 -4.47
N SER A 348 -14.82 -4.49 -5.61
CA SER A 348 -13.46 -4.92 -5.97
C SER A 348 -12.87 -5.88 -4.92
N ALA A 349 -11.55 -5.90 -4.76
CA ALA A 349 -10.91 -6.77 -3.78
C ALA A 349 -11.31 -6.50 -2.31
N MET A 350 -11.90 -5.33 -2.02
CA MET A 350 -12.41 -5.04 -0.67
C MET A 350 -13.55 -5.98 -0.27
N GLU A 351 -14.40 -6.38 -1.23
CA GLU A 351 -15.46 -7.36 -1.03
C GLU A 351 -14.90 -8.71 -0.55
N ASP A 352 -13.83 -9.19 -1.19
CA ASP A 352 -13.20 -10.46 -0.80
C ASP A 352 -12.60 -10.38 0.60
N VAL A 353 -11.90 -9.28 0.90
CA VAL A 353 -11.31 -9.08 2.23
C VAL A 353 -12.40 -9.02 3.30
N LEU A 354 -13.51 -8.33 3.04
CA LEU A 354 -14.64 -8.26 3.98
C LEU A 354 -15.22 -9.65 4.29
N LYS A 355 -15.37 -10.51 3.27
CA LYS A 355 -15.83 -11.90 3.46
C LYS A 355 -14.90 -12.71 4.36
N HIS A 356 -13.58 -12.57 4.17
CA HIS A 356 -12.58 -13.30 4.95
C HIS A 356 -12.34 -12.74 6.35
N THR A 357 -12.61 -11.46 6.59
CA THR A 357 -12.42 -10.78 7.86
C THR A 357 -13.71 -10.61 8.66
N GLU A 358 -14.84 -11.14 8.16
CA GLU A 358 -16.18 -10.91 8.73
C GLU A 358 -16.49 -9.41 8.91
N GLY A 359 -15.98 -8.60 7.98
CA GLY A 359 -16.14 -7.15 8.02
C GLY A 359 -17.53 -6.70 7.58
N TYR A 360 -17.86 -5.43 7.85
CA TYR A 360 -19.14 -4.85 7.48
C TYR A 360 -19.08 -4.20 6.09
N PRO A 361 -19.87 -4.69 5.10
CA PRO A 361 -19.88 -4.14 3.75
C PRO A 361 -20.71 -2.85 3.67
N VAL A 362 -20.17 -1.84 2.98
CA VAL A 362 -20.91 -0.64 2.58
C VAL A 362 -21.28 -0.77 1.11
N PRO A 363 -22.58 -1.01 0.80
CA PRO A 363 -22.98 -1.33 -0.57
C PRO A 363 -22.79 -0.14 -1.52
N VAL A 364 -22.26 -0.40 -2.71
CA VAL A 364 -22.18 0.57 -3.79
C VAL A 364 -23.54 0.65 -4.47
N ARG A 365 -24.14 1.84 -4.47
CA ARG A 365 -25.46 2.07 -5.07
C ARG A 365 -25.41 2.62 -6.49
N THR A 366 -24.30 3.28 -6.85
CA THR A 366 -24.17 3.95 -8.15
C THR A 366 -22.73 3.92 -8.60
N PHE A 367 -22.51 3.62 -9.88
CA PHE A 367 -21.25 3.79 -10.58
C PHE A 367 -21.35 5.00 -11.50
N PHE A 368 -20.31 5.81 -11.55
CA PHE A 368 -20.25 7.00 -12.40
C PHE A 368 -19.25 6.79 -13.54
#